data_ba4a5657be0d29fa685a81853945fdb7
#
_entry.id   ba4a5657be0d29fa685a81853945fdb7
#
_cell.length_a   1.000
_cell.length_b   1.000
_cell.length_c   1.000
_cell.angle_alpha   90.00
_cell.angle_beta   90.00
_cell.angle_gamma   90.00
#
_symmetry.space_group_name_H-M   'P 1'
#
loop_
_entity.id
_entity.type
_entity.pdbx_description
1 polymer ?
#
loop_
_entity_poly.entity_id
_entity_poly.type
_entity_poly.pdbx_seq_one_letter_code
_entity_poly.pdbx_strand_id
1 'polypeptide(L)'
;MLKEAHIEFSQKRRFYTNELKGKSKILVALHGYGQLAQFFSRKFAALDQAYGLIMPEGPHRFYLEGSSGRVGASWMTKEWREQDIEENTRYLLALIEKVKAENAAASIYLLGFSQGGATAARLYQSSPDLFETLILWASVFPPDVTVQDFDQAGTLHFAIGNQDPYFLEAQKEDVLQTYRNLGFKIHEFEGKHDIDPTTLSKILQ
;
A
#
# COMPACT_ATOMS: atom_id res chain seq x y z
N MET A 1 -36.49 5.61 -18.49
CA MET A 1 -35.27 4.97 -18.00
C MET A 1 -34.30 6.04 -17.52
N LEU A 2 -33.69 5.88 -16.34
CA LEU A 2 -32.63 6.75 -15.87
C LEU A 2 -31.35 6.49 -16.68
N LYS A 3 -30.57 7.54 -16.89
CA LYS A 3 -29.24 7.47 -17.50
C LYS A 3 -28.22 7.80 -16.43
N GLU A 4 -27.11 7.06 -16.43
CA GLU A 4 -25.96 7.38 -15.61
C GLU A 4 -25.33 8.71 -16.08
N ALA A 5 -24.92 9.54 -15.13
CA ALA A 5 -24.24 10.81 -15.38
C ALA A 5 -23.23 11.07 -14.28
N HIS A 6 -22.17 11.81 -14.60
CA HIS A 6 -21.04 12.06 -13.71
C HIS A 6 -20.79 13.56 -13.56
N ILE A 7 -20.23 13.95 -12.42
CA ILE A 7 -19.76 15.30 -12.16
C ILE A 7 -18.38 15.21 -11.48
N GLU A 8 -17.45 16.03 -11.91
CA GLU A 8 -16.14 16.16 -11.25
C GLU A 8 -16.20 17.23 -10.16
N PHE A 9 -15.60 16.98 -9.02
CA PHE A 9 -15.44 17.94 -7.94
C PHE A 9 -14.16 17.69 -7.14
N SER A 10 -13.66 18.70 -6.43
CA SER A 10 -12.48 18.59 -5.58
C SER A 10 -12.83 18.00 -4.22
N GLN A 11 -12.03 17.05 -3.73
CA GLN A 11 -12.21 16.44 -2.43
C GLN A 11 -10.90 16.44 -1.61
N LYS A 12 -11.01 16.70 -0.30
CA LYS A 12 -9.87 16.57 0.63
C LYS A 12 -9.67 15.10 1.01
N ARG A 13 -8.41 14.65 1.01
CA ARG A 13 -7.99 13.33 1.48
C ARG A 13 -7.16 13.47 2.75
N ARG A 14 -7.30 12.52 3.66
CA ARG A 14 -6.57 12.47 4.92
C ARG A 14 -5.35 11.55 4.81
N PHE A 15 -4.25 11.96 5.36
CA PHE A 15 -3.08 11.13 5.63
C PHE A 15 -2.47 11.51 6.98
N TYR A 16 -1.67 10.63 7.55
CA TYR A 16 -0.91 10.87 8.78
C TYR A 16 0.58 10.84 8.44
N THR A 17 1.35 11.66 9.13
CA THR A 17 2.79 11.77 8.92
C THR A 17 3.49 12.14 10.22
N ASN A 18 4.75 11.72 10.34
CA ASN A 18 5.68 12.25 11.33
C ASN A 18 6.49 13.44 10.76
N GLU A 19 7.55 13.86 11.45
CA GLU A 19 8.47 14.87 10.94
C GLU A 19 9.28 14.31 9.74
N LEU A 20 9.12 14.93 8.57
CA LEU A 20 9.79 14.52 7.32
C LEU A 20 11.09 15.27 7.09
N LYS A 21 11.25 16.47 7.67
CA LYS A 21 12.41 17.32 7.43
C LYS A 21 13.71 16.64 7.86
N GLY A 22 14.66 16.56 6.94
CA GLY A 22 15.98 15.96 7.17
C GLY A 22 15.99 14.42 7.11
N LYS A 23 14.88 13.78 6.80
CA LYS A 23 14.84 12.34 6.56
C LYS A 23 15.33 12.03 5.14
N SER A 24 16.31 11.13 5.03
CA SER A 24 16.81 10.64 3.74
C SER A 24 15.97 9.51 3.15
N LYS A 25 15.14 8.87 3.97
CA LYS A 25 14.24 7.76 3.59
C LYS A 25 12.83 8.07 4.05
N ILE A 26 11.85 7.96 3.15
CA ILE A 26 10.43 8.17 3.43
C ILE A 26 9.66 6.91 3.05
N LEU A 27 8.94 6.35 4.01
CA LEU A 27 8.05 5.20 3.81
C LEU A 27 6.60 5.67 3.66
N VAL A 28 6.04 5.43 2.49
CA VAL A 28 4.60 5.57 2.22
C VAL A 28 3.96 4.21 2.42
N ALA A 29 3.06 4.06 3.39
CA ALA A 29 2.46 2.76 3.71
C ALA A 29 0.93 2.80 3.62
N LEU A 30 0.37 1.94 2.75
CA LEU A 30 -1.04 1.81 2.44
C LEU A 30 -1.67 0.69 3.25
N HIS A 31 -2.70 1.01 4.02
CA HIS A 31 -3.37 0.08 4.94
C HIS A 31 -4.25 -0.96 4.22
N GLY A 32 -4.62 -2.03 4.91
CA GLY A 32 -5.56 -3.04 4.44
C GLY A 32 -7.03 -2.62 4.57
N TYR A 33 -7.93 -3.42 3.96
CA TYR A 33 -9.38 -3.23 4.05
C TYR A 33 -9.86 -3.16 5.51
N GLY A 34 -10.73 -2.22 5.80
CA GLY A 34 -11.33 -2.05 7.12
C GLY A 34 -10.40 -1.43 8.17
N GLN A 35 -9.17 -1.06 7.81
CA GLN A 35 -8.26 -0.37 8.71
C GLN A 35 -8.36 1.15 8.50
N LEU A 36 -8.06 1.92 9.56
CA LEU A 36 -7.81 3.35 9.46
C LEU A 36 -6.31 3.61 9.52
N ALA A 37 -5.82 4.54 8.72
CA ALA A 37 -4.41 4.89 8.63
C ALA A 37 -3.79 5.26 9.99
N GLN A 38 -4.54 5.93 10.87
CA GLN A 38 -4.12 6.29 12.22
C GLN A 38 -3.76 5.08 13.10
N PHE A 39 -4.52 3.98 12.99
CA PHE A 39 -4.24 2.77 13.77
C PHE A 39 -3.20 1.89 13.10
N PHE A 40 -3.22 1.84 11.78
CA PHE A 40 -2.22 1.13 10.99
C PHE A 40 -0.81 1.70 11.21
N SER A 41 -0.67 3.02 11.32
CA SER A 41 0.62 3.69 11.55
C SER A 41 1.37 3.20 12.80
N ARG A 42 0.66 2.71 13.82
CA ARG A 42 1.26 2.19 15.06
C ARG A 42 2.22 1.02 14.82
N LYS A 43 2.02 0.26 13.74
CA LYS A 43 2.88 -0.87 13.35
C LYS A 43 4.27 -0.43 12.89
N PHE A 44 4.44 0.84 12.58
CA PHE A 44 5.66 1.45 12.07
C PHE A 44 6.37 2.35 13.10
N ALA A 45 5.90 2.39 14.35
CA ALA A 45 6.44 3.28 15.37
C ALA A 45 7.94 3.11 15.61
N ALA A 46 8.48 1.89 15.46
CA ALA A 46 9.92 1.62 15.60
C ALA A 46 10.79 2.30 14.51
N LEU A 47 10.18 2.72 13.39
CA LEU A 47 10.86 3.37 12.27
C LEU A 47 10.89 4.90 12.38
N ASP A 48 10.18 5.49 13.34
CA ASP A 48 9.94 6.93 13.45
C ASP A 48 11.21 7.77 13.46
N GLN A 49 12.28 7.27 14.09
CA GLN A 49 13.57 7.97 14.15
C GLN A 49 14.32 7.92 12.80
N ALA A 50 14.27 6.81 12.08
CA ALA A 50 15.06 6.59 10.87
C ALA A 50 14.33 7.02 9.59
N TYR A 51 13.00 6.92 9.57
CA TYR A 51 12.18 7.16 8.39
C TYR A 51 11.22 8.33 8.57
N GLY A 52 11.02 9.11 7.51
CA GLY A 52 9.78 9.85 7.32
C GLY A 52 8.65 8.85 7.07
N LEU A 53 7.53 8.98 7.79
CA LEU A 53 6.39 8.08 7.66
C LEU A 53 5.21 8.81 7.06
N ILE A 54 4.60 8.25 6.05
CA ILE A 54 3.39 8.77 5.41
C ILE A 54 2.38 7.65 5.31
N MET A 55 1.23 7.84 5.96
CA MET A 55 0.14 6.87 6.03
C MET A 55 -1.11 7.47 5.40
N PRO A 56 -1.29 7.34 4.07
CA PRO A 56 -2.52 7.76 3.40
C PRO A 56 -3.69 6.89 3.84
N GLU A 57 -4.90 7.48 3.86
CA GLU A 57 -6.12 6.75 4.16
C GLU A 57 -6.96 6.55 2.90
N GLY A 58 -7.46 5.33 2.73
CA GLY A 58 -8.37 4.98 1.65
C GLY A 58 -9.63 5.86 1.65
N PRO A 59 -10.20 6.16 0.47
CA PRO A 59 -11.25 7.16 0.33
C PRO A 59 -12.59 6.77 0.94
N HIS A 60 -12.89 5.48 1.01
CA HIS A 60 -14.20 4.97 1.41
C HIS A 60 -14.20 4.58 2.88
N ARG A 61 -14.77 5.44 3.73
CA ARG A 61 -14.97 5.13 5.16
C ARG A 61 -16.35 4.52 5.37
N PHE A 62 -16.40 3.49 6.20
CA PHE A 62 -17.63 2.78 6.53
C PHE A 62 -17.59 2.23 7.95
N TYR A 63 -18.72 1.98 8.51
CA TYR A 63 -18.82 1.25 9.77
C TYR A 63 -18.53 -0.23 9.55
N LEU A 64 -17.66 -0.82 10.37
CA LEU A 64 -17.29 -2.24 10.25
C LEU A 64 -18.47 -3.17 10.58
N GLU A 65 -19.36 -2.71 11.43
CA GLU A 65 -20.53 -3.44 11.87
C GLU A 65 -21.75 -2.51 11.83
N GLY A 66 -22.75 -2.85 11.02
CA GLY A 66 -24.00 -2.10 10.92
C GLY A 66 -23.83 -0.63 10.51
N SER A 67 -24.45 0.30 11.26
CA SER A 67 -24.51 1.73 10.96
C SER A 67 -23.85 2.62 12.03
N SER A 68 -23.15 2.04 12.99
CA SER A 68 -22.49 2.76 14.10
C SER A 68 -21.27 1.99 14.61
N GLY A 69 -20.52 2.56 15.56
CA GLY A 69 -19.39 1.91 16.21
C GLY A 69 -18.07 2.12 15.45
N ARG A 70 -17.26 1.06 15.32
CA ARG A 70 -15.93 1.14 14.72
C ARG A 70 -16.00 1.45 13.23
N VAL A 71 -15.15 2.39 12.80
CA VAL A 71 -15.02 2.78 11.41
C VAL A 71 -13.75 2.17 10.82
N GLY A 72 -13.83 1.70 9.59
CA GLY A 72 -12.73 1.31 8.75
C GLY A 72 -12.70 2.11 7.46
N ALA A 73 -11.65 1.93 6.67
CA ALA A 73 -11.53 2.51 5.35
C ALA A 73 -11.19 1.44 4.31
N SER A 74 -11.51 1.73 3.06
CA SER A 74 -11.24 0.89 1.89
C SER A 74 -10.67 1.74 0.77
N TRP A 75 -9.81 1.16 -0.05
CA TRP A 75 -9.27 1.79 -1.25
C TRP A 75 -10.26 1.70 -2.42
N MET A 76 -10.98 0.59 -2.53
CA MET A 76 -11.95 0.37 -3.58
C MET A 76 -12.92 -0.74 -3.21
N THR A 77 -14.02 -0.83 -3.94
CA THR A 77 -14.92 -1.98 -3.95
C THR A 77 -14.96 -2.60 -5.36
N LYS A 78 -15.81 -3.60 -5.57
CA LYS A 78 -16.06 -4.11 -6.93
C LYS A 78 -16.93 -3.16 -7.77
N GLU A 79 -17.74 -2.34 -7.09
CA GLU A 79 -18.62 -1.36 -7.72
C GLU A 79 -17.81 -0.14 -8.12
N TRP A 80 -17.89 0.25 -9.36
CA TRP A 80 -17.17 1.37 -9.97
C TRP A 80 -15.63 1.33 -9.77
N ARG A 81 -15.11 0.11 -9.81
CA ARG A 81 -13.74 -0.26 -9.44
C ARG A 81 -12.67 0.54 -10.20
N GLU A 82 -12.84 0.69 -11.50
CA GLU A 82 -11.85 1.34 -12.37
C GLU A 82 -11.70 2.83 -12.02
N GLN A 83 -12.81 3.49 -11.72
CA GLN A 83 -12.80 4.88 -11.25
C GLN A 83 -12.08 5.02 -9.90
N ASP A 84 -12.35 4.11 -8.95
CA ASP A 84 -11.65 4.09 -7.67
C ASP A 84 -10.13 3.93 -7.86
N ILE A 85 -9.69 3.07 -8.78
CA ILE A 85 -8.28 2.84 -9.09
C ILE A 85 -7.63 4.13 -9.63
N GLU A 86 -8.28 4.76 -10.61
CA GLU A 86 -7.80 6.01 -11.21
C GLU A 86 -7.69 7.14 -10.17
N GLU A 87 -8.74 7.35 -9.38
CA GLU A 87 -8.77 8.40 -8.36
C GLU A 87 -7.74 8.16 -7.25
N ASN A 88 -7.55 6.92 -6.82
CA ASN A 88 -6.53 6.56 -5.86
C ASN A 88 -5.12 6.84 -6.41
N THR A 89 -4.87 6.49 -7.66
CA THR A 89 -3.59 6.74 -8.31
C THR A 89 -3.31 8.24 -8.39
N ARG A 90 -4.26 9.05 -8.85
CA ARG A 90 -4.14 10.51 -8.88
C ARG A 90 -3.88 11.10 -7.50
N TYR A 91 -4.63 10.65 -6.49
CA TYR A 91 -4.47 11.11 -5.11
C TYR A 91 -3.07 10.82 -4.56
N LEU A 92 -2.62 9.57 -4.72
CA LEU A 92 -1.34 9.12 -4.17
C LEU A 92 -0.16 9.76 -4.91
N LEU A 93 -0.23 9.90 -6.23
CA LEU A 93 0.79 10.64 -7.00
C LEU A 93 0.89 12.09 -6.53
N ALA A 94 -0.22 12.80 -6.43
CA ALA A 94 -0.22 14.19 -5.96
C ALA A 94 0.37 14.33 -4.54
N LEU A 95 0.11 13.36 -3.65
CA LEU A 95 0.72 13.32 -2.32
C LEU A 95 2.24 13.12 -2.41
N ILE A 96 2.71 12.17 -3.23
CA ILE A 96 4.15 11.89 -3.39
C ILE A 96 4.88 13.05 -4.04
N GLU A 97 4.31 13.67 -5.07
CA GLU A 97 4.87 14.87 -5.69
C GLU A 97 5.05 16.01 -4.70
N LYS A 98 4.03 16.26 -3.86
CA LYS A 98 4.13 17.23 -2.76
C LYS A 98 5.26 16.91 -1.80
N VAL A 99 5.38 15.64 -1.40
CA VAL A 99 6.43 15.17 -0.48
C VAL A 99 7.81 15.34 -1.11
N LYS A 100 7.98 14.98 -2.38
CA LYS A 100 9.25 15.13 -3.10
C LYS A 100 9.61 16.59 -3.32
N ALA A 101 8.66 17.46 -3.55
CA ALA A 101 8.92 18.92 -3.66
C ALA A 101 9.52 19.50 -2.36
N GLU A 102 9.11 18.98 -1.21
CA GLU A 102 9.59 19.43 0.11
C GLU A 102 10.85 18.65 0.57
N ASN A 103 11.12 17.46 0.00
CA ASN A 103 12.16 16.51 0.40
C ASN A 103 12.85 15.88 -0.83
N ALA A 104 13.37 16.69 -1.74
CA ALA A 104 13.85 16.27 -3.07
C ALA A 104 14.94 15.19 -3.04
N ALA A 105 15.79 15.17 -2.01
CA ALA A 105 16.89 14.21 -1.85
C ALA A 105 16.48 12.89 -1.18
N ALA A 106 15.22 12.78 -0.70
CA ALA A 106 14.77 11.58 0.00
C ALA A 106 14.39 10.46 -0.99
N SER A 107 14.83 9.24 -0.69
CA SER A 107 14.34 8.02 -1.34
C SER A 107 12.95 7.66 -0.81
N ILE A 108 12.03 7.31 -1.72
CA ILE A 108 10.66 6.91 -1.38
C ILE A 108 10.55 5.38 -1.40
N TYR A 109 10.09 4.83 -0.28
CA TYR A 109 9.75 3.42 -0.11
C TYR A 109 8.23 3.29 -0.11
N LEU A 110 7.68 2.39 -0.92
CA LEU A 110 6.23 2.16 -1.00
C LEU A 110 5.89 0.80 -0.39
N LEU A 111 5.04 0.78 0.60
CA LEU A 111 4.51 -0.44 1.20
C LEU A 111 3.00 -0.50 1.05
N GLY A 112 2.49 -1.65 0.62
CA GLY A 112 1.05 -1.92 0.62
C GLY A 112 0.71 -3.19 1.39
N PHE A 113 -0.16 -3.08 2.38
CA PHE A 113 -0.64 -4.21 3.17
C PHE A 113 -2.01 -4.68 2.70
N SER A 114 -2.16 -5.98 2.40
CA SER A 114 -3.44 -6.60 2.02
C SER A 114 -4.10 -5.86 0.83
N GLN A 115 -5.29 -5.29 0.96
CA GLN A 115 -5.92 -4.47 -0.10
C GLN A 115 -5.02 -3.30 -0.54
N GLY A 116 -4.30 -2.68 0.40
CA GLY A 116 -3.32 -1.63 0.10
C GLY A 116 -2.18 -2.11 -0.78
N GLY A 117 -1.86 -3.42 -0.78
CA GLY A 117 -0.86 -4.01 -1.67
C GLY A 117 -1.26 -3.93 -3.14
N ALA A 118 -2.51 -4.23 -3.47
CA ALA A 118 -3.01 -4.07 -4.83
C ALA A 118 -3.00 -2.61 -5.30
N THR A 119 -3.30 -1.67 -4.39
CA THR A 119 -3.22 -0.23 -4.66
C THR A 119 -1.78 0.21 -4.85
N ALA A 120 -0.84 -0.28 -4.02
CA ALA A 120 0.59 0.02 -4.15
C ALA A 120 1.18 -0.53 -5.45
N ALA A 121 0.81 -1.73 -5.88
CA ALA A 121 1.27 -2.31 -7.13
C ALA A 121 0.87 -1.46 -8.34
N ARG A 122 -0.37 -0.97 -8.38
CA ARG A 122 -0.86 -0.08 -9.45
C ARG A 122 -0.18 1.29 -9.44
N LEU A 123 0.01 1.85 -8.25
CA LEU A 123 0.72 3.11 -8.10
C LEU A 123 2.17 2.98 -8.58
N TYR A 124 2.86 1.89 -8.20
CA TYR A 124 4.22 1.61 -8.65
C TYR A 124 4.27 1.44 -10.18
N GLN A 125 3.35 0.68 -10.77
CA GLN A 125 3.26 0.52 -12.23
C GLN A 125 3.11 1.87 -12.95
N SER A 126 2.31 2.79 -12.39
CA SER A 126 2.06 4.09 -13.04
C SER A 126 3.29 5.01 -13.03
N SER A 127 4.21 4.86 -12.09
CA SER A 127 5.37 5.74 -11.93
C SER A 127 6.49 5.04 -11.15
N PRO A 128 7.12 3.99 -11.71
CA PRO A 128 8.11 3.16 -11.00
C PRO A 128 9.34 3.96 -10.55
N ASP A 129 9.78 4.94 -11.34
CA ASP A 129 10.96 5.77 -11.05
C ASP A 129 10.83 6.64 -9.80
N LEU A 130 9.63 6.77 -9.24
CA LEU A 130 9.42 7.50 -7.99
C LEU A 130 9.88 6.71 -6.76
N PHE A 131 10.06 5.39 -6.87
CA PHE A 131 10.22 4.50 -5.73
C PHE A 131 11.55 3.74 -5.75
N GLU A 132 12.28 3.84 -4.67
CA GLU A 132 13.49 3.04 -4.39
C GLU A 132 13.15 1.57 -4.13
N THR A 133 12.00 1.32 -3.48
CA THR A 133 11.58 -0.02 -3.06
C THR A 133 10.06 -0.12 -3.06
N LEU A 134 9.56 -1.25 -3.57
CA LEU A 134 8.17 -1.67 -3.41
C LEU A 134 8.09 -2.87 -2.47
N ILE A 135 7.25 -2.78 -1.45
CA ILE A 135 6.98 -3.85 -0.49
C ILE A 135 5.49 -4.21 -0.55
N LEU A 136 5.17 -5.38 -1.08
CA LEU A 136 3.81 -5.91 -1.04
C LEU A 136 3.70 -6.89 0.12
N TRP A 137 2.80 -6.62 1.05
CA TRP A 137 2.70 -7.38 2.29
C TRP A 137 1.34 -8.06 2.41
N ALA A 138 1.33 -9.38 2.48
CA ALA A 138 0.14 -10.22 2.62
C ALA A 138 -0.98 -9.82 1.63
N SER A 139 -0.63 -9.62 0.38
CA SER A 139 -1.52 -9.14 -0.68
C SER A 139 -1.57 -10.11 -1.86
N VAL A 140 -2.70 -10.14 -2.55
CA VAL A 140 -2.80 -10.79 -3.86
C VAL A 140 -2.35 -9.79 -4.93
N PHE A 141 -1.54 -10.25 -5.86
CA PHE A 141 -1.09 -9.43 -6.97
C PHE A 141 -2.28 -9.09 -7.88
N PRO A 142 -2.51 -7.81 -8.23
CA PRO A 142 -3.67 -7.43 -9.02
C PRO A 142 -3.55 -7.93 -10.46
N PRO A 143 -4.61 -8.53 -11.03
CA PRO A 143 -4.57 -9.16 -12.35
C PRO A 143 -4.46 -8.17 -13.53
N ASP A 144 -4.72 -6.91 -13.27
CA ASP A 144 -4.64 -5.79 -14.23
C ASP A 144 -3.25 -5.14 -14.30
N VAL A 145 -2.28 -5.60 -13.48
CA VAL A 145 -0.89 -5.15 -13.49
C VAL A 145 -0.02 -6.18 -14.19
N THR A 146 0.84 -5.74 -15.10
CA THR A 146 1.70 -6.63 -15.90
C THR A 146 3.15 -6.66 -15.40
N VAL A 147 3.85 -7.76 -15.69
CA VAL A 147 5.22 -8.00 -15.25
C VAL A 147 6.22 -7.02 -15.85
N GLN A 148 6.03 -6.69 -17.14
CA GLN A 148 6.95 -5.82 -17.89
C GLN A 148 7.09 -4.42 -17.30
N ASP A 149 6.11 -4.01 -16.50
CA ASP A 149 6.09 -2.69 -15.87
C ASP A 149 6.98 -2.61 -14.61
N PHE A 150 7.54 -3.76 -14.17
CA PHE A 150 8.38 -3.85 -12.96
C PHE A 150 9.88 -3.99 -13.27
N ASP A 151 10.27 -4.16 -14.54
CA ASP A 151 11.65 -4.52 -14.97
C ASP A 151 12.69 -3.40 -14.80
N GLN A 152 12.34 -2.18 -14.38
CA GLN A 152 13.29 -1.05 -14.48
C GLN A 152 13.51 -0.24 -13.21
N ALA A 153 12.87 -0.54 -12.10
CA ALA A 153 12.99 0.28 -10.91
C ALA A 153 13.18 -0.56 -9.65
N GLY A 154 13.77 0.00 -8.66
CA GLY A 154 13.85 -0.37 -7.27
C GLY A 154 13.87 -1.86 -6.86
N THR A 155 14.03 -2.09 -5.60
CA THR A 155 13.98 -3.45 -5.03
C THR A 155 12.53 -3.86 -4.78
N LEU A 156 12.16 -5.07 -5.22
CA LEU A 156 10.82 -5.61 -5.03
C LEU A 156 10.81 -6.65 -3.90
N HIS A 157 9.94 -6.48 -2.92
CA HIS A 157 9.79 -7.38 -1.78
C HIS A 157 8.34 -7.81 -1.59
N PHE A 158 8.14 -9.10 -1.33
CA PHE A 158 6.86 -9.64 -0.88
C PHE A 158 7.03 -10.30 0.48
N ALA A 159 6.19 -9.95 1.44
CA ALA A 159 6.21 -10.51 2.79
C ALA A 159 4.87 -11.14 3.16
N ILE A 160 4.90 -12.30 3.81
CA ILE A 160 3.70 -13.04 4.22
C ILE A 160 3.94 -13.87 5.48
N GLY A 161 2.96 -13.90 6.37
CA GLY A 161 2.95 -14.81 7.52
C GLY A 161 2.66 -16.26 7.10
N ASN A 162 3.38 -17.19 7.68
CA ASN A 162 3.17 -18.63 7.41
C ASN A 162 1.83 -19.16 7.94
N GLN A 163 1.16 -18.43 8.82
CA GLN A 163 -0.15 -18.75 9.39
C GLN A 163 -1.23 -17.74 8.96
N ASP A 164 -1.04 -17.06 7.82
CA ASP A 164 -2.00 -16.10 7.31
C ASP A 164 -3.29 -16.81 6.85
N PRO A 165 -4.46 -16.54 7.49
CA PRO A 165 -5.69 -17.25 7.21
C PRO A 165 -6.32 -16.92 5.84
N TYR A 166 -5.87 -15.85 5.19
CA TYR A 166 -6.35 -15.46 3.85
C TYR A 166 -5.61 -16.19 2.72
N PHE A 167 -4.53 -16.90 3.05
CA PHE A 167 -3.76 -17.69 2.11
C PHE A 167 -3.78 -19.17 2.54
N LEU A 168 -4.75 -19.91 2.01
CA LEU A 168 -4.84 -21.35 2.25
C LEU A 168 -3.55 -22.04 1.74
N GLU A 169 -3.09 -23.05 2.47
CA GLU A 169 -1.83 -23.76 2.19
C GLU A 169 -1.69 -24.18 0.71
N ALA A 170 -2.79 -24.70 0.11
CA ALA A 170 -2.83 -25.10 -1.29
C ALA A 170 -2.69 -23.93 -2.30
N GLN A 171 -3.02 -22.71 -1.89
CA GLN A 171 -2.95 -21.51 -2.76
C GLN A 171 -1.69 -20.69 -2.48
N LYS A 172 -1.08 -20.89 -1.33
CA LYS A 172 0.07 -20.12 -0.88
C LYS A 172 1.25 -20.27 -1.82
N GLU A 173 1.56 -21.50 -2.21
CA GLU A 173 2.70 -21.74 -3.13
C GLU A 173 2.48 -21.11 -4.50
N ASP A 174 1.27 -21.11 -5.04
CA ASP A 174 0.92 -20.44 -6.31
C ASP A 174 1.13 -18.92 -6.20
N VAL A 175 0.74 -18.33 -5.07
CA VAL A 175 0.96 -16.91 -4.79
C VAL A 175 2.45 -16.62 -4.69
N LEU A 176 3.21 -17.39 -3.92
CA LEU A 176 4.66 -17.21 -3.79
C LEU A 176 5.36 -17.37 -5.14
N GLN A 177 4.95 -18.36 -5.95
CA GLN A 177 5.50 -18.57 -7.27
C GLN A 177 5.20 -17.39 -8.21
N THR A 178 4.00 -16.81 -8.13
CA THR A 178 3.66 -15.59 -8.88
C THR A 178 4.62 -14.47 -8.53
N TYR A 179 4.84 -14.18 -7.24
CA TYR A 179 5.76 -13.12 -6.82
C TYR A 179 7.23 -13.41 -7.18
N ARG A 180 7.69 -14.68 -7.11
CA ARG A 180 9.04 -15.07 -7.58
C ARG A 180 9.21 -14.81 -9.07
N ASN A 181 8.21 -15.16 -9.88
CA ASN A 181 8.23 -14.94 -11.33
C ASN A 181 8.25 -13.44 -11.69
N LEU A 182 7.69 -12.60 -10.82
CA LEU A 182 7.72 -11.13 -10.93
C LEU A 182 9.04 -10.50 -10.42
N GLY A 183 10.00 -11.31 -9.97
CA GLY A 183 11.28 -10.83 -9.45
C GLY A 183 11.27 -10.32 -8.01
N PHE A 184 10.22 -10.59 -7.25
CA PHE A 184 10.15 -10.20 -5.85
C PHE A 184 11.05 -11.07 -4.96
N LYS A 185 11.76 -10.45 -4.03
CA LYS A 185 12.40 -11.13 -2.89
C LYS A 185 11.31 -11.53 -1.90
N ILE A 186 11.22 -12.83 -1.60
CA ILE A 186 10.18 -13.38 -0.72
C ILE A 186 10.66 -13.40 0.73
N HIS A 187 9.80 -12.94 1.64
CA HIS A 187 10.01 -12.93 3.09
C HIS A 187 8.85 -13.63 3.78
N GLU A 188 9.07 -14.86 4.19
CA GLU A 188 8.12 -15.56 5.05
C GLU A 188 8.50 -15.35 6.51
N PHE A 189 7.51 -15.10 7.36
CA PHE A 189 7.71 -14.95 8.80
C PHE A 189 6.70 -15.80 9.59
N GLU A 190 7.04 -16.13 10.83
CA GLU A 190 6.13 -16.82 11.73
C GLU A 190 5.07 -15.85 12.22
N GLY A 191 3.85 -15.97 11.70
CA GLY A 191 2.77 -15.04 12.04
C GLY A 191 1.54 -15.16 11.15
N LYS A 192 0.54 -14.36 11.48
CA LYS A 192 -0.74 -14.29 10.78
C LYS A 192 -0.78 -13.11 9.80
N HIS A 193 -1.99 -12.67 9.44
CA HIS A 193 -2.25 -11.53 8.55
C HIS A 193 -1.95 -10.19 9.25
N ASP A 194 -0.66 -9.91 9.46
CA ASP A 194 -0.19 -8.71 10.14
C ASP A 194 1.21 -8.29 9.64
N ILE A 195 1.63 -7.07 10.00
CA ILE A 195 2.99 -6.59 9.79
C ILE A 195 3.89 -7.14 10.92
N ASP A 196 4.94 -7.89 10.55
CA ASP A 196 5.98 -8.31 11.48
C ASP A 196 7.10 -7.26 11.53
N PRO A 197 7.33 -6.60 12.68
CA PRO A 197 8.33 -5.53 12.78
C PRO A 197 9.77 -6.00 12.50
N THR A 198 10.09 -7.25 12.82
CA THR A 198 11.42 -7.82 12.60
C THR A 198 11.71 -7.99 11.12
N THR A 199 10.76 -8.58 10.38
CA THR A 199 10.85 -8.75 8.93
C THR A 199 10.85 -7.41 8.22
N LEU A 200 10.00 -6.46 8.66
CA LEU A 200 9.97 -5.11 8.10
C LEU A 200 11.32 -4.41 8.26
N SER A 201 11.93 -4.49 9.45
CA SER A 201 13.25 -3.91 9.70
C SER A 201 14.35 -4.53 8.83
N LYS A 202 14.30 -5.83 8.54
CA LYS A 202 15.25 -6.51 7.65
C LYS A 202 15.10 -6.05 6.18
N ILE A 203 13.88 -5.81 5.72
CA ILE A 203 13.60 -5.36 4.36
C ILE A 203 14.08 -3.91 4.15
N LEU A 204 14.00 -3.08 5.18
CA LEU A 204 14.28 -1.64 5.12
C LEU A 204 15.74 -1.27 5.45
N GLN A 205 16.60 -2.22 5.80
CA GLN A 205 18.05 -2.00 5.98
C GLN A 205 18.76 -1.75 4.67
#